data_64667dfa6057e0aa33141c42ef88d677
#
_entry.id   64667dfa6057e0aa33141c42ef88d677
#
_cell.length_a   1.000
_cell.length_b   1.000
_cell.length_c   1.000
_cell.angle_alpha   90.00
_cell.angle_beta   90.00
_cell.angle_gamma   90.00
#
_symmetry.space_group_name_H-M   'P 1'
#
loop_
_entity.id
_entity.type
_entity.pdbx_description
1 polymer ?
#
loop_
_entity_poly.entity_id
_entity_poly.type
_entity_poly.pdbx_seq_one_letter_code
_entity_poly.pdbx_strand_id
1 'polypeptide(L)'
;MPEQVLIRGAVAFDPEAHGFAFPNAFVNEVLTLPNGAKITTAGRCGGMAYVSLDYFLAGQPAPRWRADLWAPSRVPPDSHWLARLFTQRLRDSFFTGSAAKFVTWSMHSDDETWVFKGVRRWTKEEELPRVIRSIDAGRPVVLGLVVARDLASVGHNHQVIAYGYEQDRESGRTTVQVYDNNSPGRAVTLTSEQGQSDWTASNGHVWRGFFVQDYTPRRPRVLTRNAPDVKDRVSTGDTVKLSHVWTGLTLHSHDRPYTHRGTDGHQQVTCFGGSDDNDRWLLVGTGGTAAGTALRDGSVVRLRHLSTGRWLHSAAGVPSPLSGQQEVSAVDTPDATADWRIEVVDERPWTAGARVRLVHVATDAALHSHRATDPRLTAGQQEVTAYPGRDVNDWWTVLELS
;
A
#
# COMPACT_ATOMS: atom_id res chain seq x y z
N MET A 1 33.84 37.60 -3.85
CA MET A 1 33.71 36.18 -3.57
C MET A 1 33.19 35.53 -4.83
N PRO A 2 33.80 34.49 -5.35
CA PRO A 2 33.24 33.81 -6.51
C PRO A 2 31.84 33.29 -6.14
N GLU A 3 30.89 33.52 -7.01
CA GLU A 3 29.51 33.05 -6.87
C GLU A 3 29.55 31.53 -6.78
N GLN A 4 29.07 30.94 -5.69
CA GLN A 4 28.92 29.47 -5.55
C GLN A 4 27.99 29.01 -6.66
N VAL A 5 28.52 28.33 -7.66
CA VAL A 5 27.69 27.79 -8.74
C VAL A 5 27.09 26.47 -8.29
N LEU A 6 26.01 26.58 -7.54
CA LEU A 6 25.19 25.46 -7.16
C LEU A 6 24.24 25.11 -8.31
N ILE A 7 24.37 23.92 -8.87
CA ILE A 7 23.45 23.39 -9.89
C ILE A 7 22.49 22.45 -9.18
N ARG A 8 21.18 22.65 -9.38
CA ARG A 8 20.15 21.82 -8.78
C ARG A 8 18.95 21.64 -9.71
N GLY A 9 18.32 20.49 -9.62
CA GLY A 9 17.05 20.19 -10.23
C GLY A 9 16.20 19.32 -9.30
N ALA A 10 14.90 19.47 -9.39
CA ALA A 10 13.97 18.63 -8.63
C ALA A 10 12.64 18.45 -9.38
N VAL A 11 12.01 17.32 -9.18
CA VAL A 11 10.65 17.01 -9.62
C VAL A 11 9.74 17.09 -8.39
N ALA A 12 8.48 17.47 -8.58
CA ALA A 12 7.49 17.61 -7.50
C ALA A 12 7.03 16.23 -6.95
N PHE A 13 7.97 15.31 -6.74
CA PHE A 13 7.73 14.06 -6.04
C PHE A 13 7.89 14.29 -4.55
N ASP A 14 6.81 14.06 -3.80
CA ASP A 14 6.81 14.19 -2.34
C ASP A 14 6.82 12.79 -1.71
N PRO A 15 7.87 12.41 -0.94
CA PRO A 15 7.94 11.13 -0.25
C PRO A 15 6.77 10.85 0.70
N GLU A 16 6.16 11.89 1.27
CA GLU A 16 5.00 11.74 2.13
C GLU A 16 3.73 11.46 1.35
N ALA A 17 3.47 12.16 0.25
CA ALA A 17 2.26 12.00 -0.55
C ALA A 17 2.32 10.80 -1.51
N HIS A 18 3.49 10.53 -2.09
CA HIS A 18 3.66 9.53 -3.14
C HIS A 18 4.34 8.24 -2.64
N GLY A 19 4.93 8.26 -1.43
CA GLY A 19 5.47 7.10 -0.75
C GLY A 19 4.44 6.37 0.11
N PHE A 20 4.80 5.18 0.60
CA PHE A 20 3.97 4.41 1.51
C PHE A 20 4.27 4.78 2.96
N ALA A 21 3.24 4.76 3.83
CA ALA A 21 3.37 5.10 5.26
C ALA A 21 3.86 3.91 6.11
N PHE A 22 4.40 2.89 5.49
CA PHE A 22 4.99 1.71 6.15
C PHE A 22 6.32 1.33 5.48
N PRO A 23 7.27 0.75 6.26
CA PRO A 23 8.58 0.39 5.75
C PRO A 23 8.55 -0.84 4.84
N ASN A 24 9.60 -1.06 4.08
CA ASN A 24 9.80 -2.27 3.29
C ASN A 24 10.27 -3.45 4.20
N ALA A 25 9.46 -3.80 5.20
CA ALA A 25 9.75 -4.87 6.16
C ALA A 25 9.16 -6.24 5.74
N PHE A 26 9.01 -6.48 4.45
CA PHE A 26 8.54 -7.77 3.94
C PHE A 26 9.58 -8.85 4.15
N VAL A 27 9.13 -10.04 4.59
CA VAL A 27 9.94 -11.25 4.59
C VAL A 27 9.61 -12.01 3.31
N ASN A 28 10.60 -12.16 2.42
CA ASN A 28 10.36 -12.78 1.12
C ASN A 28 10.67 -14.25 1.10
N GLU A 29 9.82 -14.97 0.38
CA GLU A 29 10.17 -16.25 -0.21
C GLU A 29 11.15 -16.04 -1.39
N VAL A 30 11.98 -17.03 -1.64
CA VAL A 30 13.01 -17.05 -2.65
C VAL A 30 12.41 -16.85 -4.06
N LEU A 31 12.85 -15.83 -4.77
CA LEU A 31 12.57 -15.70 -6.22
C LEU A 31 13.46 -16.72 -6.97
N THR A 32 12.82 -17.66 -7.65
CA THR A 32 13.53 -18.55 -8.58
C THR A 32 13.56 -17.90 -9.95
N LEU A 33 14.76 -17.59 -10.44
CA LEU A 33 14.97 -17.07 -11.79
C LEU A 33 14.69 -18.17 -12.84
N PRO A 34 14.42 -17.81 -14.11
CA PRO A 34 14.19 -18.79 -15.18
C PRO A 34 15.34 -19.79 -15.38
N ASN A 35 16.55 -19.45 -14.98
CA ASN A 35 17.74 -20.32 -15.00
C ASN A 35 17.87 -21.23 -13.76
N GLY A 36 16.87 -21.25 -12.87
CA GLY A 36 16.87 -22.05 -11.64
C GLY A 36 17.63 -21.44 -10.48
N ALA A 37 18.31 -20.31 -10.64
CA ALA A 37 18.98 -19.61 -9.56
C ALA A 37 17.96 -18.98 -8.61
N LYS A 38 18.14 -19.17 -7.30
CA LYS A 38 17.28 -18.61 -6.27
C LYS A 38 17.89 -17.33 -5.73
N ILE A 39 17.19 -16.21 -5.89
CA ILE A 39 17.55 -14.93 -5.27
C ILE A 39 16.64 -14.72 -4.08
N THR A 40 17.22 -14.69 -2.88
CA THR A 40 16.51 -14.26 -1.67
C THR A 40 16.62 -12.74 -1.59
N THR A 41 15.52 -12.01 -1.68
CA THR A 41 15.51 -10.56 -1.48
C THR A 41 15.00 -10.23 -0.09
N ALA A 42 15.73 -9.38 0.63
CA ALA A 42 15.23 -8.78 1.87
C ALA A 42 14.28 -7.61 1.47
N GLY A 43 12.96 -7.88 1.48
CA GLY A 43 11.97 -6.86 1.15
C GLY A 43 11.52 -6.83 -0.32
N ARG A 44 10.60 -5.89 -0.63
CA ARG A 44 10.00 -5.68 -1.96
C ARG A 44 10.30 -4.28 -2.49
N CYS A 45 11.53 -3.79 -2.24
CA CYS A 45 11.92 -2.40 -2.53
C CYS A 45 11.63 -1.99 -3.98
N GLY A 46 11.97 -2.80 -4.96
CA GLY A 46 11.70 -2.53 -6.37
C GLY A 46 10.22 -2.46 -6.69
N GLY A 47 9.43 -3.36 -6.10
CA GLY A 47 7.99 -3.32 -6.24
C GLY A 47 7.38 -2.07 -5.63
N MET A 48 7.82 -1.68 -4.44
CA MET A 48 7.36 -0.45 -3.77
C MET A 48 7.76 0.80 -4.55
N ALA A 49 9.01 0.88 -5.02
CA ALA A 49 9.47 2.00 -5.84
C ALA A 49 8.67 2.12 -7.16
N TYR A 50 8.43 1.02 -7.87
CA TYR A 50 7.65 1.03 -9.10
C TYR A 50 6.19 1.45 -8.87
N VAL A 51 5.53 0.92 -7.83
CA VAL A 51 4.14 1.27 -7.53
C VAL A 51 4.02 2.73 -7.08
N SER A 52 4.96 3.23 -6.27
CA SER A 52 5.01 4.63 -5.87
C SER A 52 5.12 5.55 -7.11
N LEU A 53 6.00 5.20 -8.04
CA LEU A 53 6.16 5.94 -9.29
C LEU A 53 4.94 5.83 -10.22
N ASP A 54 4.26 4.67 -10.26
CA ASP A 54 2.99 4.50 -10.97
C ASP A 54 1.92 5.49 -10.45
N TYR A 55 1.79 5.66 -9.11
CA TYR A 55 0.87 6.63 -8.50
C TYR A 55 1.25 8.07 -8.82
N PHE A 56 2.53 8.41 -8.68
CA PHE A 56 3.02 9.75 -8.99
C PHE A 56 2.72 10.15 -10.44
N LEU A 57 3.07 9.28 -11.41
CA LEU A 57 2.85 9.55 -12.84
C LEU A 57 1.36 9.59 -13.23
N ALA A 58 0.51 8.93 -12.47
CA ALA A 58 -0.94 9.01 -12.64
C ALA A 58 -1.56 10.26 -11.98
N GLY A 59 -0.76 11.12 -11.32
CA GLY A 59 -1.26 12.28 -10.57
C GLY A 59 -2.13 11.87 -9.37
N GLN A 60 -1.86 10.73 -8.75
CA GLN A 60 -2.63 10.18 -7.65
C GLN A 60 -1.73 10.00 -6.42
N PRO A 61 -2.23 10.25 -5.20
CA PRO A 61 -1.51 9.90 -3.99
C PRO A 61 -1.40 8.38 -3.84
N ALA A 62 -0.31 7.91 -3.25
CA ALA A 62 -0.18 6.52 -2.86
C ALA A 62 -1.13 6.18 -1.69
N PRO A 63 -1.58 4.90 -1.57
CA PRO A 63 -2.40 4.48 -0.42
C PRO A 63 -1.66 4.69 0.91
N ARG A 64 -2.31 5.34 1.88
CA ARG A 64 -1.70 5.76 3.15
C ARG A 64 -2.06 4.87 4.34
N TRP A 65 -2.14 3.57 4.15
CA TRP A 65 -2.30 2.66 5.27
C TRP A 65 -1.09 2.71 6.20
N ARG A 66 -1.36 2.74 7.51
CA ARG A 66 -0.32 2.78 8.54
C ARG A 66 0.26 1.39 8.82
N ALA A 67 1.51 1.36 9.23
CA ALA A 67 2.23 0.12 9.56
C ALA A 67 1.61 -0.66 10.73
N ASP A 68 1.00 0.04 11.71
CA ASP A 68 0.38 -0.56 12.90
C ASP A 68 -0.89 -1.36 12.58
N LEU A 69 -1.57 -1.10 11.45
CA LEU A 69 -2.66 -1.94 10.97
C LEU A 69 -2.27 -3.43 10.84
N TRP A 70 -1.00 -3.71 10.62
CA TRP A 70 -0.50 -5.07 10.40
C TRP A 70 0.53 -5.50 11.47
N ALA A 71 0.40 -5.00 12.68
CA ALA A 71 1.27 -5.44 13.76
C ALA A 71 1.17 -6.97 13.99
N PRO A 72 2.29 -7.67 14.25
CA PRO A 72 3.65 -7.17 14.43
C PRO A 72 4.46 -7.00 13.12
N SER A 73 4.00 -7.48 11.97
CA SER A 73 4.74 -7.49 10.69
C SER A 73 5.03 -6.10 10.14
N ARG A 74 4.19 -5.10 10.47
CA ARG A 74 4.25 -3.72 10.00
C ARG A 74 4.12 -3.52 8.48
N VAL A 75 3.74 -4.57 7.76
CA VAL A 75 3.51 -4.56 6.31
C VAL A 75 2.23 -5.33 5.97
N PRO A 76 1.55 -4.99 4.88
CA PRO A 76 0.36 -5.73 4.46
C PRO A 76 0.71 -7.21 4.20
N PRO A 77 -0.15 -8.14 4.62
CA PRO A 77 0.04 -9.57 4.38
C PRO A 77 -0.07 -9.90 2.88
N ASP A 78 0.41 -11.08 2.47
CA ASP A 78 0.35 -11.51 1.06
C ASP A 78 -1.09 -11.68 0.53
N SER A 79 -2.07 -11.78 1.42
CA SER A 79 -3.49 -11.71 1.08
C SER A 79 -3.92 -10.33 0.61
N HIS A 80 -3.25 -9.27 1.04
CA HIS A 80 -3.57 -7.90 0.71
C HIS A 80 -3.22 -7.60 -0.77
N TRP A 81 -4.13 -6.94 -1.49
CA TRP A 81 -3.91 -6.66 -2.92
C TRP A 81 -2.66 -5.81 -3.18
N LEU A 82 -2.34 -4.86 -2.28
CA LEU A 82 -1.16 -4.01 -2.42
C LEU A 82 0.14 -4.81 -2.29
N ALA A 83 0.20 -5.77 -1.35
CA ALA A 83 1.36 -6.66 -1.21
C ALA A 83 1.57 -7.53 -2.46
N ARG A 84 0.47 -8.02 -3.07
CA ARG A 84 0.51 -8.73 -4.35
C ARG A 84 0.99 -7.85 -5.49
N LEU A 85 0.53 -6.59 -5.53
CA LEU A 85 0.96 -5.62 -6.53
C LEU A 85 2.47 -5.34 -6.40
N PHE A 86 3.00 -5.17 -5.17
CA PHE A 86 4.44 -5.03 -4.97
C PHE A 86 5.22 -6.25 -5.47
N THR A 87 4.74 -7.46 -5.19
CA THR A 87 5.38 -8.69 -5.70
C THR A 87 5.37 -8.74 -7.23
N GLN A 88 4.26 -8.36 -7.86
CA GLN A 88 4.16 -8.31 -9.32
C GLN A 88 5.12 -7.27 -9.90
N ARG A 89 5.15 -6.05 -9.35
CA ARG A 89 6.02 -4.97 -9.83
C ARG A 89 7.50 -5.25 -9.52
N LEU A 90 7.81 -5.95 -8.43
CA LEU A 90 9.15 -6.45 -8.15
C LEU A 90 9.62 -7.41 -9.25
N ARG A 91 8.77 -8.36 -9.65
CA ARG A 91 9.08 -9.24 -10.80
C ARG A 91 9.31 -8.44 -12.08
N ASP A 92 8.46 -7.46 -12.37
CA ASP A 92 8.68 -6.57 -13.53
C ASP A 92 10.06 -5.91 -13.48
N SER A 93 10.52 -5.45 -12.31
CA SER A 93 11.82 -4.81 -12.15
C SER A 93 13.00 -5.74 -12.44
N PHE A 94 12.82 -7.06 -12.22
CA PHE A 94 13.85 -8.06 -12.54
C PHE A 94 13.86 -8.51 -14.01
N PHE A 95 12.77 -8.29 -14.75
CA PHE A 95 12.69 -8.62 -16.17
C PHE A 95 13.02 -7.43 -17.09
N THR A 96 13.72 -6.43 -16.58
CA THR A 96 14.21 -5.29 -17.37
C THR A 96 15.66 -5.53 -17.85
N GLY A 97 16.06 -4.85 -18.93
CA GLY A 97 17.45 -4.91 -19.41
C GLY A 97 18.46 -4.43 -18.35
N SER A 98 18.05 -3.47 -17.52
CA SER A 98 18.89 -2.93 -16.45
C SER A 98 19.03 -3.87 -15.22
N ALA A 99 18.15 -4.84 -15.05
CA ALA A 99 18.21 -5.77 -13.91
C ALA A 99 19.49 -6.61 -13.88
N ALA A 100 20.03 -6.94 -15.07
CA ALA A 100 21.30 -7.62 -15.19
C ALA A 100 22.44 -6.84 -14.50
N LYS A 101 22.33 -5.50 -14.41
CA LYS A 101 23.32 -4.67 -13.71
C LYS A 101 23.44 -4.99 -12.23
N PHE A 102 22.35 -5.42 -11.55
CA PHE A 102 22.46 -5.85 -10.15
C PHE A 102 23.46 -6.98 -9.99
N VAL A 103 23.36 -8.01 -10.83
CA VAL A 103 24.26 -9.15 -10.79
C VAL A 103 25.66 -8.74 -11.27
N THR A 104 25.75 -8.09 -12.43
CA THR A 104 27.01 -7.72 -13.03
C THR A 104 27.82 -6.78 -12.13
N TRP A 105 27.18 -5.71 -11.62
CA TRP A 105 27.85 -4.71 -10.77
C TRP A 105 28.21 -5.27 -9.39
N SER A 106 27.46 -6.23 -8.85
CA SER A 106 27.82 -6.91 -7.60
C SER A 106 29.09 -7.76 -7.76
N MET A 107 29.43 -8.22 -8.95
CA MET A 107 30.64 -9.00 -9.21
C MET A 107 31.81 -8.15 -9.68
N HIS A 108 31.61 -6.89 -10.06
CA HIS A 108 32.69 -6.00 -10.51
C HIS A 108 33.37 -5.29 -9.34
N SER A 109 34.66 -4.96 -9.55
CA SER A 109 35.46 -4.15 -8.62
C SER A 109 34.86 -2.74 -8.47
N ASP A 110 35.15 -2.11 -7.34
CA ASP A 110 34.78 -0.73 -7.07
C ASP A 110 35.53 0.23 -7.99
N ASP A 111 36.83 -0.02 -8.13
CA ASP A 111 37.77 0.82 -8.85
C ASP A 111 38.06 0.27 -10.24
N GLU A 112 38.61 1.13 -11.08
CA GLU A 112 38.98 0.81 -12.45
C GLU A 112 40.01 -0.34 -12.49
N THR A 113 39.76 -1.28 -13.37
CA THR A 113 40.71 -2.34 -13.73
C THR A 113 41.10 -2.14 -15.20
N TRP A 114 42.16 -2.85 -15.63
CA TRP A 114 42.62 -2.76 -17.02
C TRP A 114 41.54 -3.01 -18.10
N VAL A 115 40.46 -3.72 -17.73
CA VAL A 115 39.38 -4.12 -18.65
C VAL A 115 38.07 -3.40 -18.35
N PHE A 116 37.82 -2.94 -17.08
CA PHE A 116 36.55 -2.38 -16.66
C PHE A 116 36.73 -1.08 -15.89
N LYS A 117 35.79 -0.12 -16.08
CA LYS A 117 35.80 1.19 -15.43
C LYS A 117 35.57 1.13 -13.90
N GLY A 118 35.04 0.03 -13.37
CA GLY A 118 34.62 -0.07 -11.96
C GLY A 118 33.27 0.60 -11.65
N VAL A 119 32.59 0.11 -10.60
CA VAL A 119 31.22 0.53 -10.22
C VAL A 119 31.17 2.02 -9.91
N ARG A 120 32.16 2.55 -9.22
CA ARG A 120 32.24 3.95 -8.79
C ARG A 120 32.31 4.92 -9.97
N ARG A 121 33.13 4.59 -10.95
CA ARG A 121 33.33 5.41 -12.15
C ARG A 121 32.12 5.34 -13.09
N TRP A 122 31.54 4.15 -13.27
CA TRP A 122 30.27 4.00 -14.01
C TRP A 122 29.16 4.84 -13.41
N THR A 123 29.00 4.82 -12.08
CA THR A 123 28.00 5.64 -11.40
C THR A 123 28.19 7.12 -11.69
N LYS A 124 29.42 7.65 -11.56
CA LYS A 124 29.71 9.10 -11.73
C LYS A 124 29.66 9.54 -13.18
N GLU A 125 30.22 8.76 -14.11
CA GLU A 125 30.39 9.17 -15.51
C GLU A 125 29.19 8.83 -16.40
N GLU A 126 28.44 7.77 -16.08
CA GLU A 126 27.38 7.28 -16.95
C GLU A 126 26.00 7.42 -16.33
N GLU A 127 25.81 6.97 -15.08
CA GLU A 127 24.49 6.89 -14.49
C GLU A 127 24.03 8.22 -13.86
N LEU A 128 24.91 8.94 -13.15
CA LEU A 128 24.57 10.25 -12.59
C LEU A 128 24.13 11.25 -13.67
N PRO A 129 24.80 11.38 -14.83
CA PRO A 129 24.30 12.20 -15.93
C PRO A 129 22.92 11.76 -16.48
N ARG A 130 22.57 10.47 -16.38
CA ARG A 130 21.24 9.97 -16.75
C ARG A 130 20.18 10.43 -15.74
N VAL A 131 20.50 10.38 -14.43
CA VAL A 131 19.64 10.91 -13.35
C VAL A 131 19.36 12.39 -13.58
N ILE A 132 20.42 13.19 -13.77
CA ILE A 132 20.32 14.64 -13.98
C ILE A 132 19.42 14.95 -15.18
N ARG A 133 19.72 14.37 -16.36
CA ARG A 133 18.89 14.58 -17.56
C ARG A 133 17.42 14.20 -17.36
N SER A 134 17.15 13.16 -16.60
CA SER A 134 15.76 12.75 -16.35
C SER A 134 15.04 13.72 -15.44
N ILE A 135 15.69 14.14 -14.36
CA ILE A 135 15.12 15.11 -13.40
C ILE A 135 14.92 16.48 -14.09
N ASP A 136 15.87 16.97 -14.88
CA ASP A 136 15.73 18.20 -15.67
C ASP A 136 14.60 18.12 -16.70
N ALA A 137 14.28 16.91 -17.17
CA ALA A 137 13.11 16.64 -18.02
C ALA A 137 11.81 16.43 -17.23
N GLY A 138 11.79 16.71 -15.92
CA GLY A 138 10.62 16.59 -15.06
C GLY A 138 10.24 15.13 -14.71
N ARG A 139 11.15 14.18 -14.84
CA ARG A 139 10.86 12.74 -14.63
C ARG A 139 11.73 12.15 -13.52
N PRO A 140 11.12 11.69 -12.40
CA PRO A 140 11.82 10.89 -11.41
C PRO A 140 12.27 9.55 -12.03
N VAL A 141 13.33 8.95 -11.47
CA VAL A 141 13.85 7.67 -11.94
C VAL A 141 14.06 6.68 -10.82
N VAL A 142 13.88 5.40 -11.10
CA VAL A 142 14.25 4.34 -10.17
C VAL A 142 15.75 4.11 -10.25
N LEU A 143 16.40 4.06 -9.08
CA LEU A 143 17.81 3.71 -8.93
C LEU A 143 17.94 2.32 -8.31
N GLY A 144 18.80 1.50 -8.90
CA GLY A 144 19.35 0.31 -8.26
C GLY A 144 20.61 0.71 -7.51
N LEU A 145 20.57 0.66 -6.17
CA LEU A 145 21.71 0.94 -5.29
C LEU A 145 22.50 -0.35 -5.07
N VAL A 146 23.82 -0.28 -5.23
CA VAL A 146 24.69 -1.45 -5.18
C VAL A 146 25.60 -1.38 -3.95
N VAL A 147 25.52 -2.38 -3.09
CA VAL A 147 26.43 -2.62 -1.96
C VAL A 147 27.07 -4.00 -2.04
N ALA A 148 26.41 -4.96 -2.66
CA ALA A 148 26.85 -6.34 -2.79
C ALA A 148 28.17 -6.44 -3.55
N ARG A 149 29.01 -7.43 -3.16
CA ARG A 149 30.32 -7.73 -3.75
C ARG A 149 30.41 -9.14 -4.34
N ASP A 150 29.33 -9.90 -4.24
CA ASP A 150 29.21 -11.26 -4.73
C ASP A 150 27.73 -11.61 -4.96
N LEU A 151 27.48 -12.78 -5.55
CA LEU A 151 26.12 -13.25 -5.84
C LEU A 151 25.31 -13.58 -4.56
N ALA A 152 25.95 -13.99 -3.49
CA ALA A 152 25.26 -14.34 -2.24
C ALA A 152 24.70 -13.09 -1.54
N SER A 153 25.38 -11.97 -1.71
CA SER A 153 25.01 -10.68 -1.12
C SER A 153 24.13 -9.79 -2.01
N VAL A 154 23.79 -10.22 -3.24
CA VAL A 154 22.93 -9.42 -4.18
C VAL A 154 21.62 -8.99 -3.53
N GLY A 155 21.05 -9.78 -2.62
CA GLY A 155 19.85 -9.44 -1.87
C GLY A 155 19.97 -8.21 -0.94
N HIS A 156 21.18 -7.72 -0.67
CA HIS A 156 21.43 -6.50 0.11
C HIS A 156 21.40 -5.23 -0.75
N ASN A 157 21.39 -5.35 -2.07
CA ASN A 157 21.15 -4.22 -2.96
C ASN A 157 19.75 -3.66 -2.76
N HIS A 158 19.53 -2.40 -3.13
CA HIS A 158 18.30 -1.72 -2.83
C HIS A 158 17.76 -0.95 -4.03
N GLN A 159 16.45 -0.62 -4.01
CA GLN A 159 15.81 0.18 -5.06
C GLN A 159 15.08 1.36 -4.43
N VAL A 160 15.36 2.57 -4.96
CA VAL A 160 14.80 3.85 -4.50
C VAL A 160 14.37 4.69 -5.70
N ILE A 161 13.64 5.79 -5.47
CA ILE A 161 13.29 6.76 -6.52
C ILE A 161 14.10 8.02 -6.32
N ALA A 162 14.91 8.40 -7.31
CA ALA A 162 15.56 9.71 -7.35
C ALA A 162 14.60 10.75 -7.95
N TYR A 163 14.45 11.88 -7.27
CA TYR A 163 13.55 12.96 -7.66
C TYR A 163 14.19 14.35 -7.62
N GLY A 164 15.43 14.47 -7.16
CA GLY A 164 16.16 15.73 -7.14
C GLY A 164 17.66 15.51 -7.07
N TYR A 165 18.42 16.53 -7.43
CA TYR A 165 19.87 16.56 -7.28
C TYR A 165 20.39 17.95 -6.97
N GLU A 166 21.58 18.00 -6.42
CA GLU A 166 22.35 19.20 -6.14
C GLU A 166 23.84 18.91 -6.38
N GLN A 167 24.52 19.78 -7.14
CA GLN A 167 25.95 19.71 -7.38
C GLN A 167 26.60 21.03 -6.98
N ASP A 168 27.53 20.99 -6.08
CA ASP A 168 28.40 22.10 -5.72
C ASP A 168 29.74 21.94 -6.49
N ARG A 169 29.96 22.81 -7.42
CA ARG A 169 31.18 22.78 -8.26
C ARG A 169 32.44 23.17 -7.51
N GLU A 170 32.32 23.95 -6.45
CA GLU A 170 33.47 24.40 -5.67
C GLU A 170 33.97 23.29 -4.75
N SER A 171 33.08 22.68 -3.98
CA SER A 171 33.40 21.56 -3.09
C SER A 171 33.47 20.21 -3.80
N GLY A 172 32.99 20.11 -5.04
CA GLY A 172 32.88 18.85 -5.79
C GLY A 172 31.84 17.86 -5.19
N ARG A 173 31.00 18.35 -4.25
CA ARG A 173 29.97 17.59 -3.60
C ARG A 173 28.77 17.40 -4.53
N THR A 174 28.26 16.17 -4.59
CA THR A 174 27.02 15.85 -5.28
C THR A 174 26.05 15.18 -4.33
N THR A 175 24.80 15.65 -4.32
CA THR A 175 23.71 15.09 -3.54
C THR A 175 22.56 14.72 -4.47
N VAL A 176 22.01 13.50 -4.29
CA VAL A 176 20.80 13.04 -4.98
C VAL A 176 19.69 12.84 -3.94
N GLN A 177 18.55 13.49 -4.14
CA GLN A 177 17.38 13.34 -3.29
C GLN A 177 16.62 12.09 -3.71
N VAL A 178 16.32 11.21 -2.76
CA VAL A 178 15.66 9.94 -3.04
C VAL A 178 14.49 9.66 -2.08
N TYR A 179 13.47 9.00 -2.58
CA TYR A 179 12.50 8.28 -1.77
C TYR A 179 13.01 6.88 -1.51
N ASP A 180 13.30 6.60 -0.25
CA ASP A 180 13.71 5.28 0.24
C ASP A 180 12.55 4.64 0.99
N ASN A 181 12.04 3.51 0.47
CA ASN A 181 10.91 2.79 1.05
C ASN A 181 11.23 2.11 2.40
N ASN A 182 12.49 2.09 2.84
CA ASN A 182 12.89 1.73 4.20
C ASN A 182 12.72 2.90 5.20
N SER A 183 12.54 4.13 4.69
CA SER A 183 12.40 5.37 5.46
C SER A 183 11.07 6.07 5.16
N PRO A 184 9.92 5.49 5.57
CA PRO A 184 8.60 6.00 5.21
C PRO A 184 8.41 7.48 5.60
N GLY A 185 7.83 8.29 4.68
CA GLY A 185 7.51 9.70 4.91
C GLY A 185 8.72 10.61 5.13
N ARG A 186 9.93 10.15 4.83
CA ARG A 186 11.17 10.94 4.99
C ARG A 186 11.89 11.14 3.67
N ALA A 187 12.37 12.36 3.46
CA ALA A 187 13.35 12.63 2.42
C ALA A 187 14.69 12.00 2.82
N VAL A 188 15.30 11.27 1.93
CA VAL A 188 16.65 10.71 2.07
C VAL A 188 17.54 11.30 1.00
N THR A 189 18.81 11.53 1.32
CA THR A 189 19.81 12.00 0.37
C THR A 189 20.92 10.98 0.21
N LEU A 190 21.44 10.84 -1.00
CA LEU A 190 22.68 10.13 -1.30
C LEU A 190 23.73 11.19 -1.62
N THR A 191 24.81 11.24 -0.86
CA THR A 191 25.85 12.26 -1.00
C THR A 191 27.20 11.60 -1.30
N SER A 192 27.92 12.18 -2.27
CA SER A 192 29.31 11.86 -2.56
C SER A 192 30.14 13.14 -2.50
N GLU A 193 31.17 13.16 -1.68
CA GLU A 193 32.09 14.29 -1.53
C GLU A 193 33.22 14.23 -2.56
N GLN A 194 33.93 15.34 -2.75
CA GLN A 194 35.12 15.38 -3.58
C GLN A 194 36.19 14.37 -3.06
N GLY A 195 36.71 13.56 -3.94
CA GLY A 195 37.67 12.52 -3.58
C GLY A 195 37.08 11.26 -2.95
N GLN A 196 35.81 11.29 -2.55
CA GLN A 196 35.07 10.11 -2.14
C GLN A 196 34.44 9.43 -3.35
N SER A 197 34.40 8.12 -3.31
CA SER A 197 33.91 7.33 -4.41
C SER A 197 32.58 6.65 -4.09
N ASP A 198 32.29 6.46 -2.81
CA ASP A 198 31.06 5.88 -2.31
C ASP A 198 29.97 6.96 -2.08
N TRP A 199 28.73 6.50 -1.97
CA TRP A 199 27.57 7.33 -1.75
C TRP A 199 27.03 7.08 -0.34
N THR A 200 27.08 8.10 0.51
CA THR A 200 26.56 8.02 1.88
C THR A 200 25.10 8.49 1.88
N ALA A 201 24.21 7.63 2.36
CA ALA A 201 22.82 7.98 2.55
C ALA A 201 22.58 8.65 3.90
N SER A 202 21.70 9.65 3.96
CA SER A 202 21.36 10.37 5.20
C SER A 202 20.69 9.48 6.25
N ASN A 203 20.22 8.28 5.90
CA ASN A 203 19.69 7.26 6.80
C ASN A 203 20.75 6.23 7.28
N GLY A 204 22.03 6.50 7.03
CA GLY A 204 23.17 5.76 7.59
C GLY A 204 23.74 4.65 6.71
N HIS A 205 23.17 4.39 5.53
CA HIS A 205 23.70 3.39 4.60
C HIS A 205 24.81 3.96 3.72
N VAL A 206 25.76 3.11 3.29
CA VAL A 206 26.80 3.47 2.33
C VAL A 206 26.72 2.53 1.12
N TRP A 207 26.71 3.12 -0.07
CA TRP A 207 26.53 2.45 -1.34
C TRP A 207 27.78 2.62 -2.22
N ARG A 208 28.22 1.55 -2.86
CA ARG A 208 29.36 1.58 -3.80
C ARG A 208 29.04 2.39 -5.06
N GLY A 209 27.75 2.45 -5.41
CA GLY A 209 27.26 3.15 -6.56
C GLY A 209 25.79 2.86 -6.81
N PHE A 210 25.29 3.42 -7.89
CA PHE A 210 23.93 3.20 -8.36
C PHE A 210 23.86 3.22 -9.89
N PHE A 211 22.79 2.66 -10.41
CA PHE A 211 22.43 2.77 -11.84
C PHE A 211 20.96 3.11 -12.01
N VAL A 212 20.64 3.78 -13.11
CA VAL A 212 19.24 4.05 -13.50
C VAL A 212 18.62 2.78 -14.02
N GLN A 213 17.51 2.39 -13.41
CA GLN A 213 16.76 1.20 -13.77
C GLN A 213 15.71 1.51 -14.83
N ASP A 214 15.56 0.61 -15.80
CA ASP A 214 14.48 0.70 -16.78
C ASP A 214 13.14 0.52 -16.07
N TYR A 215 12.19 1.38 -16.41
CA TYR A 215 10.88 1.40 -15.82
C TYR A 215 9.81 1.63 -16.89
N THR A 216 8.74 0.84 -16.83
CA THR A 216 7.55 1.02 -17.65
C THR A 216 6.36 1.33 -16.75
N PRO A 217 5.70 2.50 -16.95
CA PRO A 217 4.55 2.88 -16.14
C PRO A 217 3.39 1.88 -16.26
N ARG A 218 2.66 1.71 -15.15
CA ARG A 218 1.36 1.02 -15.13
C ARG A 218 0.32 1.92 -14.48
N ARG A 219 -0.93 1.79 -14.93
CA ARG A 219 -2.03 2.51 -14.31
C ARG A 219 -2.31 1.92 -12.92
N PRO A 220 -2.19 2.71 -11.83
CA PRO A 220 -2.46 2.22 -10.50
C PRO A 220 -3.95 2.11 -10.24
N ARG A 221 -4.32 1.36 -9.19
CA ARG A 221 -5.67 1.35 -8.65
C ARG A 221 -5.91 2.64 -7.87
N VAL A 222 -6.90 3.43 -8.27
CA VAL A 222 -7.35 4.59 -7.51
C VAL A 222 -8.34 4.11 -6.45
N LEU A 223 -8.05 4.38 -5.18
CA LEU A 223 -8.88 3.93 -4.05
C LEU A 223 -9.85 5.01 -3.59
N THR A 224 -9.36 6.21 -3.37
CA THR A 224 -10.17 7.35 -2.94
C THR A 224 -9.56 8.64 -3.45
N ARG A 225 -10.37 9.72 -3.51
CA ARG A 225 -9.85 11.06 -3.81
C ARG A 225 -9.34 11.79 -2.56
N ASN A 226 -9.89 11.43 -1.38
CA ASN A 226 -9.59 12.06 -0.10
C ASN A 226 -9.38 10.97 0.94
N ALA A 227 -8.12 10.51 1.13
CA ALA A 227 -7.80 9.66 2.26
C ALA A 227 -8.00 10.45 3.57
N PRO A 228 -8.72 9.90 4.57
CA PRO A 228 -8.95 10.61 5.83
C PRO A 228 -7.64 10.77 6.62
N ASP A 229 -7.53 11.83 7.40
CA ASP A 229 -6.49 11.93 8.42
C ASP A 229 -6.75 10.85 9.48
N VAL A 230 -5.71 10.16 9.92
CA VAL A 230 -5.78 9.13 10.96
C VAL A 230 -6.26 9.67 12.32
N LYS A 231 -6.25 10.99 12.50
CA LYS A 231 -6.77 11.66 13.71
C LYS A 231 -8.27 11.97 13.61
N ASP A 232 -8.87 11.83 12.42
CA ASP A 232 -10.29 12.10 12.24
C ASP A 232 -11.12 11.10 13.04
N ARG A 233 -11.99 11.62 13.90
CA ARG A 233 -12.92 10.81 14.67
C ARG A 233 -14.10 10.43 13.80
N VAL A 234 -14.50 9.18 13.92
CA VAL A 234 -15.69 8.68 13.23
C VAL A 234 -16.91 8.90 14.11
N SER A 235 -17.96 9.46 13.55
CA SER A 235 -19.18 9.88 14.25
C SER A 235 -20.43 9.35 13.55
N THR A 236 -21.53 9.33 14.27
CA THR A 236 -22.85 9.11 13.66
C THR A 236 -23.17 10.23 12.67
N GLY A 237 -23.72 9.89 11.51
CA GLY A 237 -23.95 10.81 10.41
C GLY A 237 -22.81 10.85 9.40
N ASP A 238 -21.64 10.31 9.72
CA ASP A 238 -20.54 10.22 8.76
C ASP A 238 -20.84 9.15 7.70
N THR A 239 -20.33 9.41 6.50
CA THR A 239 -20.26 8.44 5.41
C THR A 239 -18.85 7.86 5.36
N VAL A 240 -18.77 6.54 5.36
CA VAL A 240 -17.48 5.81 5.34
C VAL A 240 -17.38 4.86 4.17
N LYS A 241 -16.16 4.66 3.67
CA LYS A 241 -15.76 3.44 2.96
C LYS A 241 -14.91 2.61 3.92
N LEU A 242 -15.29 1.36 4.13
CA LEU A 242 -14.59 0.44 5.03
C LEU A 242 -13.70 -0.49 4.22
N SER A 243 -12.42 -0.51 4.52
CA SER A 243 -11.47 -1.45 3.95
C SER A 243 -11.23 -2.62 4.89
N HIS A 244 -11.31 -3.81 4.36
CA HIS A 244 -10.92 -5.03 5.07
C HIS A 244 -9.39 -5.08 5.23
N VAL A 245 -8.89 -5.01 6.45
CA VAL A 245 -7.44 -4.82 6.74
C VAL A 245 -6.57 -5.93 6.13
N TRP A 246 -7.08 -7.16 6.09
CA TRP A 246 -6.30 -8.31 5.66
C TRP A 246 -6.20 -8.47 4.13
N THR A 247 -7.20 -8.03 3.37
CA THR A 247 -7.21 -8.13 1.89
C THR A 247 -7.11 -6.79 1.19
N GLY A 248 -7.37 -5.69 1.89
CA GLY A 248 -7.41 -4.33 1.34
C GLY A 248 -8.59 -4.09 0.39
N LEU A 249 -9.59 -4.99 0.39
CA LEU A 249 -10.82 -4.82 -0.39
C LEU A 249 -11.83 -4.00 0.40
N THR A 250 -12.76 -3.35 -0.30
CA THR A 250 -13.72 -2.41 0.27
C THR A 250 -15.07 -3.09 0.48
N LEU A 251 -15.72 -2.86 1.63
CA LEU A 251 -17.09 -3.30 1.88
C LEU A 251 -18.02 -2.66 0.84
N HIS A 252 -18.69 -3.48 0.06
CA HIS A 252 -19.40 -3.10 -1.14
C HIS A 252 -20.80 -3.72 -1.17
N SER A 253 -21.75 -3.01 -1.78
CA SER A 253 -23.06 -3.56 -2.07
C SER A 253 -23.58 -2.95 -3.38
N HIS A 254 -24.38 -3.71 -4.11
CA HIS A 254 -25.02 -3.27 -5.35
C HIS A 254 -26.43 -3.86 -5.43
N ASP A 255 -27.23 -3.45 -6.38
CA ASP A 255 -28.64 -3.81 -6.52
C ASP A 255 -28.92 -5.30 -6.88
N ARG A 256 -27.88 -6.12 -6.98
CA ARG A 256 -28.04 -7.54 -7.26
C ARG A 256 -28.55 -8.29 -6.02
N PRO A 257 -29.68 -9.02 -6.11
CA PRO A 257 -30.19 -9.80 -5.00
C PRO A 257 -29.44 -11.13 -4.83
N TYR A 258 -29.44 -11.66 -3.61
CA TYR A 258 -29.20 -13.07 -3.37
C TYR A 258 -30.40 -13.90 -3.87
N THR A 259 -30.13 -15.11 -4.34
CA THR A 259 -31.16 -15.99 -4.94
C THR A 259 -31.27 -17.32 -4.21
N HIS A 260 -30.56 -17.51 -3.09
CA HIS A 260 -30.65 -18.74 -2.31
C HIS A 260 -31.70 -18.63 -1.19
N ARG A 261 -32.07 -19.79 -0.64
CA ARG A 261 -33.13 -19.89 0.36
C ARG A 261 -32.84 -19.06 1.61
N GLY A 262 -33.82 -18.32 2.08
CA GLY A 262 -33.78 -17.51 3.29
C GLY A 262 -33.32 -16.08 3.09
N THR A 263 -33.02 -15.69 1.84
CA THR A 263 -32.59 -14.31 1.53
C THR A 263 -33.70 -13.42 0.99
N ASP A 264 -34.81 -14.02 0.48
CA ASP A 264 -36.00 -13.33 -0.03
C ASP A 264 -35.72 -12.05 -0.87
N GLY A 265 -34.67 -12.12 -1.70
CA GLY A 265 -34.26 -10.99 -2.53
C GLY A 265 -33.42 -9.94 -1.81
N HIS A 266 -32.86 -10.23 -0.64
CA HIS A 266 -31.90 -9.35 0.03
C HIS A 266 -30.74 -9.00 -0.91
N GLN A 267 -30.30 -7.75 -0.84
CA GLN A 267 -29.22 -7.24 -1.68
C GLN A 267 -27.87 -7.83 -1.24
N GLN A 268 -27.05 -8.22 -2.21
CA GLN A 268 -25.72 -8.77 -1.96
C GLN A 268 -24.80 -7.75 -1.29
N VAL A 269 -24.03 -8.23 -0.30
CA VAL A 269 -22.91 -7.51 0.31
C VAL A 269 -21.65 -8.32 0.11
N THR A 270 -20.62 -7.68 -0.42
CA THR A 270 -19.37 -8.32 -0.84
C THR A 270 -18.17 -7.42 -0.51
N CYS A 271 -16.96 -7.89 -0.72
CA CYS A 271 -15.79 -7.04 -0.80
C CYS A 271 -15.35 -6.84 -2.25
N PHE A 272 -15.23 -5.58 -2.66
CA PHE A 272 -14.87 -5.17 -4.01
C PHE A 272 -13.44 -4.65 -4.07
N GLY A 273 -12.81 -4.96 -5.18
CA GLY A 273 -11.42 -4.54 -5.40
C GLY A 273 -11.25 -3.19 -6.07
N GLY A 274 -12.31 -2.54 -6.50
CA GLY A 274 -12.32 -1.18 -7.02
C GLY A 274 -12.64 -0.14 -5.95
N SER A 275 -13.04 1.05 -6.39
CA SER A 275 -13.61 2.09 -5.52
C SER A 275 -14.63 2.87 -6.33
N ASP A 276 -15.88 2.81 -5.90
CA ASP A 276 -17.01 3.50 -6.50
C ASP A 276 -18.00 3.96 -5.43
N ASP A 277 -19.18 4.47 -5.84
CA ASP A 277 -20.18 4.95 -4.89
C ASP A 277 -20.92 3.82 -4.17
N ASN A 278 -20.82 2.58 -4.65
CA ASN A 278 -21.40 1.41 -3.99
C ASN A 278 -20.59 0.92 -2.79
N ASP A 279 -19.48 1.58 -2.47
CA ASP A 279 -18.68 1.34 -1.27
C ASP A 279 -19.07 2.25 -0.10
N ARG A 280 -20.03 3.19 -0.30
CA ARG A 280 -20.36 4.24 0.66
C ARG A 280 -21.47 3.83 1.62
N TRP A 281 -21.17 3.91 2.91
CA TRP A 281 -22.06 3.55 3.99
C TRP A 281 -22.21 4.70 4.99
N LEU A 282 -23.47 5.13 5.22
CA LEU A 282 -23.81 6.12 6.24
C LEU A 282 -23.91 5.43 7.59
N LEU A 283 -23.23 5.95 8.60
CA LEU A 283 -23.28 5.49 9.99
C LEU A 283 -24.44 6.14 10.73
N VAL A 284 -25.46 5.38 11.07
CA VAL A 284 -26.66 5.86 11.78
C VAL A 284 -26.67 5.32 13.19
N GLY A 285 -26.76 6.21 14.17
CA GLY A 285 -26.87 5.81 15.60
C GLY A 285 -28.20 5.13 15.90
N THR A 286 -28.19 4.22 16.85
CA THR A 286 -29.39 3.55 17.37
C THR A 286 -29.89 4.22 18.66
N GLY A 287 -31.13 3.93 19.10
CA GLY A 287 -31.66 4.39 20.38
C GLY A 287 -31.74 5.90 20.55
N GLY A 288 -31.94 6.65 19.45
CA GLY A 288 -32.03 8.12 19.49
C GLY A 288 -30.69 8.85 19.57
N THR A 289 -29.58 8.18 19.30
CA THR A 289 -28.24 8.81 19.25
C THR A 289 -28.20 9.88 18.16
N ALA A 290 -27.89 11.12 18.54
CA ALA A 290 -27.83 12.26 17.62
C ALA A 290 -26.71 12.12 16.59
N ALA A 291 -26.90 12.71 15.40
CA ALA A 291 -25.83 12.86 14.40
C ALA A 291 -24.69 13.71 14.98
N GLY A 292 -23.45 13.41 14.55
CA GLY A 292 -22.23 14.04 15.08
C GLY A 292 -21.74 13.46 16.41
N THR A 293 -22.40 12.43 16.97
CA THR A 293 -21.92 11.76 18.17
C THR A 293 -20.73 10.88 17.84
N ALA A 294 -19.57 11.17 18.47
CA ALA A 294 -18.35 10.39 18.28
C ALA A 294 -18.55 8.92 18.68
N LEU A 295 -18.20 8.03 17.78
CA LEU A 295 -18.28 6.58 18.00
C LEU A 295 -17.07 6.08 18.77
N ARG A 296 -17.31 5.10 19.63
CA ARG A 296 -16.31 4.50 20.49
C ARG A 296 -16.58 3.01 20.66
N ASP A 297 -15.67 2.34 21.30
CA ASP A 297 -15.85 0.95 21.71
C ASP A 297 -17.20 0.75 22.44
N GLY A 298 -17.95 -0.25 22.02
CA GLY A 298 -19.29 -0.55 22.52
C GLY A 298 -20.43 0.27 21.88
N SER A 299 -20.16 1.29 21.08
CA SER A 299 -21.21 2.03 20.34
C SER A 299 -21.97 1.10 19.40
N VAL A 300 -23.30 1.28 19.30
CA VAL A 300 -24.14 0.51 18.36
C VAL A 300 -24.62 1.42 17.24
N VAL A 301 -24.44 0.96 16.02
CA VAL A 301 -24.79 1.69 14.79
C VAL A 301 -25.50 0.77 13.80
N ARG A 302 -26.20 1.40 12.85
CA ARG A 302 -26.67 0.79 11.61
C ARG A 302 -25.90 1.40 10.43
N LEU A 303 -25.57 0.58 9.44
CA LEU A 303 -24.89 1.05 8.23
C LEU A 303 -25.92 1.08 7.09
N ARG A 304 -26.15 2.27 6.55
CA ARG A 304 -27.05 2.46 5.40
C ARG A 304 -26.21 2.62 4.12
N HIS A 305 -26.41 1.75 3.17
CA HIS A 305 -25.78 1.83 1.86
C HIS A 305 -26.35 3.04 1.08
N LEU A 306 -25.47 3.99 0.69
CA LEU A 306 -25.96 5.25 0.13
C LEU A 306 -26.62 5.10 -1.23
N SER A 307 -26.06 4.28 -2.12
CA SER A 307 -26.57 4.14 -3.49
C SER A 307 -27.95 3.50 -3.58
N THR A 308 -28.29 2.56 -2.67
CA THR A 308 -29.58 1.84 -2.70
C THR A 308 -30.51 2.18 -1.53
N GLY A 309 -29.99 2.84 -0.50
CA GLY A 309 -30.75 3.16 0.71
C GLY A 309 -30.94 2.00 1.67
N ARG A 310 -30.44 0.79 1.35
CA ARG A 310 -30.59 -0.44 2.13
C ARG A 310 -29.65 -0.49 3.30
N TRP A 311 -29.96 -1.33 4.28
CA TRP A 311 -29.25 -1.44 5.56
C TRP A 311 -28.48 -2.73 5.66
N LEU A 312 -27.23 -2.65 6.11
CA LEU A 312 -26.40 -3.82 6.39
C LEU A 312 -27.07 -4.69 7.43
N HIS A 313 -27.25 -5.95 7.10
CA HIS A 313 -28.10 -6.89 7.83
C HIS A 313 -27.41 -8.25 7.95
N SER A 314 -27.73 -8.98 9.01
CA SER A 314 -27.39 -10.39 9.16
C SER A 314 -28.43 -11.08 10.06
N ALA A 315 -28.66 -12.36 9.86
CA ALA A 315 -29.65 -13.11 10.66
C ALA A 315 -29.15 -14.53 10.97
N ALA A 316 -29.46 -14.98 12.18
CA ALA A 316 -29.20 -16.35 12.57
C ALA A 316 -29.98 -17.35 11.68
N GLY A 317 -29.36 -18.49 11.36
CA GLY A 317 -30.01 -19.57 10.61
C GLY A 317 -30.07 -19.37 9.10
N VAL A 318 -29.46 -18.31 8.56
CA VAL A 318 -29.28 -18.09 7.13
C VAL A 318 -27.80 -18.29 6.78
N PRO A 319 -27.36 -19.49 6.38
CA PRO A 319 -25.98 -19.73 6.01
C PRO A 319 -25.71 -19.25 4.58
N SER A 320 -24.53 -18.66 4.35
CA SER A 320 -24.04 -18.44 3.01
C SER A 320 -23.84 -19.76 2.27
N PRO A 321 -24.26 -19.86 1.01
CA PRO A 321 -24.07 -21.07 0.21
C PRO A 321 -22.61 -21.32 -0.19
N LEU A 322 -21.73 -20.33 -0.02
CA LEU A 322 -20.31 -20.44 -0.38
C LEU A 322 -19.47 -20.99 0.77
N SER A 323 -19.58 -20.39 1.96
CA SER A 323 -18.75 -20.78 3.12
C SER A 323 -19.52 -21.51 4.22
N GLY A 324 -20.85 -21.46 4.23
CA GLY A 324 -21.68 -21.96 5.32
C GLY A 324 -21.70 -21.06 6.56
N GLN A 325 -20.95 -19.95 6.56
CA GLN A 325 -21.01 -18.95 7.62
C GLN A 325 -22.32 -18.15 7.55
N GLN A 326 -22.68 -17.45 8.64
CA GLN A 326 -23.89 -16.63 8.67
C GLN A 326 -23.82 -15.55 7.57
N GLU A 327 -24.86 -15.46 6.74
CA GLU A 327 -24.92 -14.51 5.64
C GLU A 327 -24.98 -13.06 6.12
N VAL A 328 -24.33 -12.18 5.35
CA VAL A 328 -24.49 -10.74 5.44
C VAL A 328 -25.09 -10.23 4.15
N SER A 329 -26.15 -9.44 4.27
CA SER A 329 -26.92 -8.87 3.16
C SER A 329 -27.31 -7.43 3.44
N ALA A 330 -28.05 -6.78 2.54
CA ALA A 330 -28.65 -5.50 2.80
C ALA A 330 -30.17 -5.56 2.54
N VAL A 331 -30.95 -4.96 3.47
CA VAL A 331 -32.42 -5.01 3.52
C VAL A 331 -33.04 -3.60 3.41
N ASP A 332 -34.30 -3.53 2.94
CA ASP A 332 -35.00 -2.25 2.77
C ASP A 332 -35.38 -1.59 4.11
N THR A 333 -35.81 -2.39 5.09
CA THR A 333 -36.28 -1.88 6.39
C THR A 333 -35.40 -2.44 7.50
N PRO A 334 -34.73 -1.58 8.30
CA PRO A 334 -33.90 -2.05 9.39
C PRO A 334 -34.71 -2.38 10.65
N ASP A 335 -34.34 -3.48 11.26
CA ASP A 335 -34.78 -3.86 12.61
C ASP A 335 -33.56 -4.17 13.50
N ALA A 336 -33.71 -4.94 14.57
CA ALA A 336 -32.62 -5.32 15.45
C ALA A 336 -31.55 -6.20 14.75
N THR A 337 -31.86 -6.80 13.60
CA THR A 337 -30.91 -7.59 12.80
C THR A 337 -30.00 -6.73 11.92
N ALA A 338 -30.18 -5.41 11.94
CA ALA A 338 -29.30 -4.44 11.33
C ALA A 338 -28.40 -3.70 12.34
N ASP A 339 -28.42 -4.07 13.61
CA ASP A 339 -27.65 -3.43 14.67
C ASP A 339 -26.25 -4.04 14.80
N TRP A 340 -25.24 -3.18 14.69
CA TRP A 340 -23.82 -3.56 14.75
C TRP A 340 -23.13 -2.81 15.88
N ARG A 341 -22.51 -3.55 16.80
CA ARG A 341 -21.68 -3.01 17.87
C ARG A 341 -20.26 -2.82 17.36
N ILE A 342 -19.68 -1.64 17.62
CA ILE A 342 -18.30 -1.33 17.33
C ILE A 342 -17.41 -1.93 18.42
N GLU A 343 -16.40 -2.71 18.04
CA GLU A 343 -15.27 -3.09 18.88
C GLU A 343 -14.01 -2.42 18.32
N VAL A 344 -13.46 -1.44 19.05
CA VAL A 344 -12.24 -0.75 18.64
C VAL A 344 -11.03 -1.56 19.14
N VAL A 345 -10.21 -2.03 18.20
CA VAL A 345 -9.09 -2.92 18.52
C VAL A 345 -7.90 -2.14 19.09
N ASP A 346 -7.62 -0.96 18.53
CA ASP A 346 -6.37 -0.23 18.79
C ASP A 346 -6.55 1.03 19.62
N GLU A 347 -7.58 1.82 19.36
CA GLU A 347 -7.75 3.17 19.87
C GLU A 347 -9.18 3.41 20.39
N ARG A 348 -9.30 4.33 21.37
CA ARG A 348 -10.59 4.78 21.91
C ARG A 348 -10.59 6.31 21.99
N PRO A 349 -11.45 7.05 21.30
CA PRO A 349 -12.59 6.62 20.44
C PRO A 349 -12.16 6.04 19.08
N TRP A 350 -13.12 5.61 18.27
CA TRP A 350 -12.87 5.17 16.90
C TRP A 350 -12.33 6.34 16.04
N THR A 351 -11.15 6.15 15.49
CA THR A 351 -10.53 7.08 14.54
C THR A 351 -10.37 6.42 13.17
N ALA A 352 -10.23 7.22 12.12
CA ALA A 352 -10.14 6.72 10.75
C ALA A 352 -8.99 5.74 10.51
N GLY A 353 -7.90 5.83 11.27
CA GLY A 353 -6.76 4.90 11.17
C GLY A 353 -6.84 3.67 12.06
N ALA A 354 -7.87 3.54 12.90
CA ALA A 354 -7.99 2.44 13.85
C ALA A 354 -8.52 1.16 13.18
N ARG A 355 -8.17 0.02 13.76
CA ARG A 355 -8.80 -1.27 13.46
C ARG A 355 -10.07 -1.42 14.28
N VAL A 356 -11.14 -1.79 13.62
CA VAL A 356 -12.43 -2.06 14.29
C VAL A 356 -12.99 -3.40 13.85
N ARG A 357 -13.85 -3.99 14.67
CA ARG A 357 -14.82 -5.00 14.31
C ARG A 357 -16.21 -4.40 14.36
N LEU A 358 -17.04 -4.84 13.44
CA LEU A 358 -18.47 -4.60 13.45
C LEU A 358 -19.12 -5.91 13.91
N VAL A 359 -19.66 -5.95 15.12
CA VAL A 359 -20.22 -7.16 15.71
C VAL A 359 -21.72 -7.09 15.65
N HIS A 360 -22.35 -8.03 14.98
CA HIS A 360 -23.80 -8.14 14.88
C HIS A 360 -24.41 -8.39 16.27
N VAL A 361 -25.25 -7.45 16.75
CA VAL A 361 -25.72 -7.44 18.15
C VAL A 361 -26.50 -8.70 18.50
N ALA A 362 -27.38 -9.16 17.60
CA ALA A 362 -28.26 -10.29 17.87
C ALA A 362 -27.56 -11.66 17.93
N THR A 363 -26.42 -11.85 17.26
CA THR A 363 -25.73 -13.15 17.16
C THR A 363 -24.31 -13.16 17.72
N ASP A 364 -23.81 -11.99 18.12
CA ASP A 364 -22.41 -11.76 18.53
C ASP A 364 -21.37 -12.19 17.48
N ALA A 365 -21.77 -12.27 16.21
CA ALA A 365 -20.91 -12.62 15.09
C ALA A 365 -20.28 -11.36 14.48
N ALA A 366 -18.98 -11.40 14.22
CA ALA A 366 -18.25 -10.27 13.64
C ALA A 366 -18.39 -10.22 12.12
N LEU A 367 -18.55 -9.02 11.57
CA LEU A 367 -18.47 -8.79 10.12
C LEU A 367 -17.11 -9.28 9.60
N HIS A 368 -17.14 -10.25 8.73
CA HIS A 368 -15.99 -11.06 8.34
C HIS A 368 -15.85 -11.12 6.83
N SER A 369 -14.62 -11.19 6.35
CA SER A 369 -14.38 -11.45 4.93
C SER A 369 -13.12 -12.27 4.73
N HIS A 370 -13.17 -13.21 3.81
CA HIS A 370 -12.06 -14.08 3.45
C HIS A 370 -11.99 -14.24 1.92
N ARG A 371 -11.00 -14.98 1.41
CA ARG A 371 -10.74 -15.04 -0.04
C ARG A 371 -11.75 -15.83 -0.88
N ALA A 372 -12.82 -16.33 -0.30
CA ALA A 372 -13.81 -17.08 -1.06
C ALA A 372 -14.53 -16.17 -2.07
N THR A 373 -14.59 -16.60 -3.29
CA THR A 373 -15.26 -15.94 -4.41
C THR A 373 -15.97 -16.97 -5.26
N ASP A 374 -17.12 -16.62 -5.82
CA ASP A 374 -17.82 -17.45 -6.79
C ASP A 374 -18.45 -16.56 -7.88
N PRO A 375 -18.24 -16.86 -9.19
CA PRO A 375 -18.78 -16.03 -10.26
C PRO A 375 -20.31 -15.93 -10.29
N ARG A 376 -21.02 -16.93 -9.77
CA ARG A 376 -22.50 -16.97 -9.76
C ARG A 376 -23.07 -16.38 -8.49
N LEU A 377 -22.50 -16.70 -7.32
CA LEU A 377 -23.00 -16.31 -6.02
C LEU A 377 -22.59 -14.90 -5.62
N THR A 378 -21.36 -14.51 -5.91
CA THR A 378 -20.79 -13.22 -5.49
C THR A 378 -20.33 -12.35 -6.68
N ALA A 379 -20.72 -12.68 -7.90
CA ALA A 379 -20.23 -12.02 -9.12
C ALA A 379 -18.69 -11.98 -9.24
N GLY A 380 -18.00 -12.97 -8.66
CA GLY A 380 -16.54 -13.02 -8.58
C GLY A 380 -15.92 -12.07 -7.55
N GLN A 381 -16.73 -11.35 -6.78
CA GLN A 381 -16.27 -10.54 -5.66
C GLN A 381 -16.04 -11.41 -4.41
N GLN A 382 -15.27 -10.90 -3.47
CA GLN A 382 -14.98 -11.63 -2.23
C GLN A 382 -16.20 -11.62 -1.30
N GLU A 383 -16.50 -12.77 -0.73
CA GLU A 383 -17.62 -12.96 0.19
C GLU A 383 -17.48 -12.12 1.46
N VAL A 384 -18.61 -11.62 1.97
CA VAL A 384 -18.75 -11.02 3.30
C VAL A 384 -19.77 -11.83 4.09
N THR A 385 -19.43 -12.19 5.32
CA THR A 385 -20.25 -13.01 6.23
C THR A 385 -20.21 -12.45 7.64
N ALA A 386 -20.97 -13.04 8.56
CA ALA A 386 -20.81 -12.84 9.99
C ALA A 386 -20.24 -14.12 10.60
N TYR A 387 -19.13 -14.00 11.33
CA TYR A 387 -18.39 -15.11 11.89
C TYR A 387 -18.41 -15.06 13.43
N PRO A 388 -18.79 -16.14 14.13
CA PRO A 388 -18.93 -16.12 15.58
C PRO A 388 -17.59 -16.09 16.33
N GLY A 389 -16.47 -16.38 15.62
CA GLY A 389 -15.12 -16.24 16.17
C GLY A 389 -14.62 -14.80 16.19
N ARG A 390 -13.35 -14.64 16.54
CA ARG A 390 -12.62 -13.36 16.46
C ARG A 390 -11.24 -13.64 15.89
N ASP A 391 -11.00 -13.18 14.66
CA ASP A 391 -9.71 -13.34 14.00
C ASP A 391 -9.32 -12.08 13.21
N VAL A 392 -8.25 -12.17 12.40
CA VAL A 392 -7.74 -11.06 11.60
C VAL A 392 -8.63 -10.71 10.41
N ASN A 393 -9.52 -11.64 10.00
CA ASN A 393 -10.46 -11.41 8.90
C ASN A 393 -11.71 -10.62 9.34
N ASP A 394 -11.79 -10.24 10.62
CA ASP A 394 -12.84 -9.38 11.17
C ASP A 394 -12.41 -7.91 11.25
N TRP A 395 -11.18 -7.59 10.85
CA TRP A 395 -10.64 -6.24 11.01
C TRP A 395 -10.95 -5.36 9.82
N TRP A 396 -11.56 -4.22 10.14
CA TRP A 396 -11.89 -3.17 9.18
C TRP A 396 -11.22 -1.86 9.59
N THR A 397 -10.96 -1.01 8.62
CA THR A 397 -10.47 0.36 8.84
C THR A 397 -11.15 1.31 7.87
N VAL A 398 -11.22 2.59 8.23
CA VAL A 398 -11.81 3.60 7.36
C VAL A 398 -10.82 3.96 6.25
N LEU A 399 -11.27 3.82 5.01
CA LEU A 399 -10.51 4.19 3.81
C LEU A 399 -10.88 5.59 3.33
N GLU A 400 -12.16 6.00 3.48
CA GLU A 400 -12.68 7.31 3.16
C GLU A 400 -13.67 7.73 4.26
N LEU A 401 -13.63 8.99 4.69
CA LEU A 401 -14.50 9.61 5.66
C LEU A 401 -15.06 10.91 5.09
N SER A 402 -16.37 11.12 5.15
CA SER A 402 -17.04 12.36 4.69
C SER A 402 -18.33 12.65 5.44
#